data_36ddd7c2c8b11c0764d08488f0b5edd0
#
_entry.id   36ddd7c2c8b11c0764d08488f0b5edd0
#
_cell.length_a   1.000
_cell.length_b   1.000
_cell.length_c   1.000
_cell.angle_alpha   90.00
_cell.angle_beta   90.00
_cell.angle_gamma   90.00
#
_symmetry.space_group_name_H-M   'P 1'
#
loop_
_entity.id
_entity.type
_entity.pdbx_description
1 polymer ?
#
loop_
_entity_poly.entity_id
_entity_poly.type
_entity_poly.pdbx_seq_one_letter_code
_entity_poly.pdbx_strand_id
1 'polypeptide(L)'
;MEKRFDVIAMGELLIDFTMNGQSEQGNQIFEACPGGAPCNVLAMLAKLGHKTAFIGKVGNDFFGEQLRTAIKEAGIDDTGLCTDEKIHTTLAMVHTYPDGDRDFSFYRNPGADMMLNKAEIREDILKDTKIFHFGTLSMTHEGVREATKAAIHIAEEAGAVIPLIPIYAHRSGNLWMRRESRYYMVLDIARF
;
A
#
# COMPACT_ATOMS: atom_id res chain seq x y z
N MET A 1 -27.83 5.94 3.62
CA MET A 1 -27.70 4.52 3.24
C MET A 1 -26.51 3.92 3.97
N GLU A 2 -26.57 2.67 4.33
CA GLU A 2 -25.44 1.97 4.96
C GLU A 2 -24.34 1.75 3.89
N LYS A 3 -23.10 2.11 4.19
CA LYS A 3 -21.96 1.95 3.28
C LYS A 3 -21.54 0.47 3.24
N ARG A 4 -21.17 -0.05 2.06
CA ARG A 4 -20.72 -1.42 1.84
C ARG A 4 -19.43 -1.74 2.60
N PHE A 5 -18.48 -0.80 2.61
CA PHE A 5 -17.19 -0.98 3.27
C PHE A 5 -17.04 -0.09 4.49
N ASP A 6 -16.47 -0.64 5.55
CA ASP A 6 -16.04 0.14 6.71
C ASP A 6 -14.77 0.91 6.39
N VAL A 7 -13.79 0.25 5.75
CA VAL A 7 -12.51 0.87 5.37
C VAL A 7 -12.07 0.39 4.00
N ILE A 8 -11.72 1.34 3.14
CA ILE A 8 -10.93 1.08 1.93
C ILE A 8 -9.55 1.68 2.14
N ALA A 9 -8.50 0.93 1.80
CA ALA A 9 -7.14 1.48 1.76
C ALA A 9 -6.56 1.42 0.36
N MET A 10 -5.75 2.43 0.03
CA MET A 10 -5.01 2.53 -1.23
C MET A 10 -3.51 2.68 -0.96
N GLY A 11 -2.71 1.95 -1.72
CA GLY A 11 -1.26 2.09 -1.64
C GLY A 11 -0.49 0.90 -2.20
N GLU A 12 0.68 0.68 -1.64
CA GLU A 12 1.55 -0.42 -2.02
C GLU A 12 1.05 -1.76 -1.47
N LEU A 13 1.21 -2.79 -2.29
CA LEU A 13 1.12 -4.20 -1.94
C LEU A 13 2.34 -4.85 -2.56
N LEU A 14 3.18 -5.48 -1.76
CA LEU A 14 4.53 -5.90 -2.14
C LEU A 14 4.95 -7.18 -1.40
N ILE A 15 6.09 -7.73 -1.79
CA ILE A 15 6.72 -8.83 -1.05
C ILE A 15 7.89 -8.30 -0.25
N ASP A 16 7.85 -8.53 1.07
CA ASP A 16 8.98 -8.36 1.97
C ASP A 16 9.79 -9.66 2.04
N PHE A 17 11.05 -9.62 1.55
CA PHE A 17 11.99 -10.71 1.74
C PHE A 17 12.72 -10.56 3.06
N THR A 18 12.34 -11.36 4.04
CA THR A 18 12.94 -11.36 5.37
C THR A 18 13.95 -12.51 5.49
N MET A 19 15.16 -12.22 5.99
CA MET A 19 16.17 -13.26 6.17
C MET A 19 15.70 -14.28 7.21
N ASN A 20 15.72 -15.56 6.83
CA ASN A 20 15.28 -16.70 7.65
C ASN A 20 16.39 -17.78 7.75
N GLY A 21 17.61 -17.36 8.12
CA GLY A 21 18.74 -18.24 8.36
C GLY A 21 19.61 -18.53 7.13
N GLN A 22 20.32 -19.66 7.18
CA GLN A 22 21.23 -20.12 6.12
C GLN A 22 20.95 -21.58 5.77
N SER A 23 21.15 -21.93 4.51
CA SER A 23 21.11 -23.31 4.03
C SER A 23 22.32 -24.11 4.52
N GLU A 24 22.29 -25.42 4.33
CA GLU A 24 23.45 -26.32 4.59
C GLU A 24 24.71 -25.93 3.78
N GLN A 25 24.53 -25.27 2.62
CA GLN A 25 25.61 -24.76 1.78
C GLN A 25 26.11 -23.38 2.19
N GLY A 26 25.56 -22.78 3.26
CA GLY A 26 25.92 -21.44 3.74
C GLY A 26 25.26 -20.28 2.98
N ASN A 27 24.30 -20.56 2.09
CA ASN A 27 23.56 -19.52 1.39
C ASN A 27 22.48 -18.92 2.28
N GLN A 28 22.22 -17.62 2.18
CA GLN A 28 21.12 -16.96 2.86
C GLN A 28 19.78 -17.49 2.38
N ILE A 29 18.86 -17.76 3.30
CA ILE A 29 17.47 -18.13 3.04
C ILE A 29 16.60 -16.92 3.35
N PHE A 30 15.67 -16.63 2.46
CA PHE A 30 14.70 -15.55 2.62
C PHE A 30 13.27 -16.09 2.57
N GLU A 31 12.43 -15.57 3.45
CA GLU A 31 11.00 -15.80 3.45
C GLU A 31 10.31 -14.67 2.69
N ALA A 32 9.46 -15.02 1.72
CA ALA A 32 8.69 -14.07 0.93
C ALA A 32 7.35 -13.80 1.63
N CYS A 33 7.28 -12.68 2.35
CA CYS A 33 6.12 -12.30 3.15
C CYS A 33 5.27 -11.26 2.40
N PRO A 34 3.94 -11.46 2.26
CA PRO A 34 3.04 -10.40 1.84
C PRO A 34 3.15 -9.18 2.76
N GLY A 35 3.36 -8.01 2.17
CA GLY A 35 3.59 -6.75 2.87
C GLY A 35 2.89 -5.57 2.20
N GLY A 36 3.10 -4.40 2.78
CA GLY A 36 2.46 -3.15 2.39
C GLY A 36 1.66 -2.57 3.56
N ALA A 37 2.05 -1.39 4.02
CA ALA A 37 1.48 -0.81 5.23
C ALA A 37 -0.05 -0.61 5.16
N PRO A 38 -0.64 -0.10 4.05
CA PRO A 38 -2.09 0.03 3.96
C PRO A 38 -2.82 -1.32 4.02
N CYS A 39 -2.24 -2.34 3.39
CA CYS A 39 -2.82 -3.67 3.38
C CYS A 39 -2.77 -4.34 4.76
N ASN A 40 -1.69 -4.14 5.53
CA ASN A 40 -1.56 -4.66 6.89
C ASN A 40 -2.65 -4.09 7.82
N VAL A 41 -3.00 -2.81 7.66
CA VAL A 41 -4.14 -2.20 8.37
C VAL A 41 -5.45 -2.90 8.02
N LEU A 42 -5.71 -3.12 6.73
CA LEU A 42 -6.93 -3.81 6.27
C LEU A 42 -7.00 -5.25 6.77
N ALA A 43 -5.90 -5.99 6.74
CA ALA A 43 -5.86 -7.37 7.21
C ALA A 43 -6.20 -7.47 8.71
N MET A 44 -5.70 -6.53 9.52
CA MET A 44 -6.08 -6.47 10.93
C MET A 44 -7.56 -6.14 11.11
N LEU A 45 -8.09 -5.17 10.37
CA LEU A 45 -9.49 -4.78 10.44
C LEU A 45 -10.42 -5.91 9.97
N ALA A 46 -10.05 -6.63 8.91
CA ALA A 46 -10.80 -7.80 8.43
C ALA A 46 -10.86 -8.90 9.49
N LYS A 47 -9.75 -9.18 10.18
CA LYS A 47 -9.72 -10.13 11.32
C LYS A 47 -10.62 -9.70 12.49
N LEU A 48 -10.85 -8.40 12.65
CA LEU A 48 -11.78 -7.83 13.65
C LEU A 48 -13.24 -7.82 13.16
N GLY A 49 -13.52 -8.35 11.97
CA GLY A 49 -14.86 -8.47 11.41
C GLY A 49 -15.35 -7.27 10.61
N HIS A 50 -14.49 -6.31 10.29
CA HIS A 50 -14.83 -5.16 9.45
C HIS A 50 -14.78 -5.51 7.96
N LYS A 51 -15.66 -4.87 7.18
CA LYS A 51 -15.71 -5.00 5.72
C LYS A 51 -14.64 -4.11 5.10
N THR A 52 -13.62 -4.70 4.48
CA THR A 52 -12.46 -3.98 3.93
C THR A 52 -12.28 -4.24 2.44
N ALA A 53 -11.71 -3.26 1.71
CA ALA A 53 -11.30 -3.41 0.32
C ALA A 53 -9.96 -2.72 0.07
N PHE A 54 -9.20 -3.23 -0.88
CA PHE A 54 -7.89 -2.71 -1.24
C PHE A 54 -7.89 -2.12 -2.65
N ILE A 55 -7.26 -0.95 -2.82
CA ILE A 55 -6.97 -0.32 -4.10
C ILE A 55 -5.45 -0.24 -4.28
N GLY A 56 -4.97 -0.82 -5.37
CA GLY A 56 -3.54 -0.83 -5.66
C GLY A 56 -3.24 -1.52 -6.99
N LYS A 57 -1.96 -1.79 -7.23
CA LYS A 57 -1.52 -2.46 -8.45
C LYS A 57 -0.34 -3.37 -8.18
N VAL A 58 -0.39 -4.57 -8.71
CA VAL A 58 0.69 -5.58 -8.69
C VAL A 58 1.07 -5.97 -10.11
N GLY A 59 2.19 -6.62 -10.31
CA GLY A 59 2.61 -7.13 -11.61
C GLY A 59 1.84 -8.38 -12.03
N ASN A 60 1.80 -8.65 -13.34
CA ASN A 60 1.38 -9.95 -13.88
C ASN A 60 2.53 -10.95 -13.73
N ASP A 61 2.82 -11.34 -12.48
CA ASP A 61 3.92 -12.23 -12.12
C ASP A 61 3.55 -13.12 -10.91
N PHE A 62 4.45 -14.05 -10.60
CA PHE A 62 4.26 -15.01 -9.50
C PHE A 62 3.92 -14.31 -8.17
N PHE A 63 4.59 -13.20 -7.86
CA PHE A 63 4.37 -12.48 -6.62
C PHE A 63 3.07 -11.69 -6.62
N GLY A 64 2.65 -11.16 -7.77
CA GLY A 64 1.35 -10.51 -7.93
C GLY A 64 0.19 -11.47 -7.64
N GLU A 65 0.26 -12.70 -8.15
CA GLU A 65 -0.73 -13.75 -7.87
C GLU A 65 -0.71 -14.18 -6.39
N GLN A 66 0.48 -14.34 -5.81
CA GLN A 66 0.62 -14.66 -4.39
C GLN A 66 -0.03 -13.58 -3.50
N LEU A 67 0.21 -12.30 -3.82
CA LEU A 67 -0.35 -11.18 -3.08
C LEU A 67 -1.87 -11.09 -3.22
N ARG A 68 -2.40 -11.29 -4.43
CA ARG A 68 -3.84 -11.33 -4.67
C ARG A 68 -4.52 -12.44 -3.86
N THR A 69 -3.90 -13.61 -3.83
CA THR A 69 -4.38 -14.73 -3.01
C THR A 69 -4.36 -14.37 -1.53
N ALA A 70 -3.26 -13.82 -1.03
CA ALA A 70 -3.10 -13.46 0.37
C ALA A 70 -4.15 -12.45 0.87
N ILE A 71 -4.48 -11.41 0.08
CA ILE A 71 -5.49 -10.44 0.48
C ILE A 71 -6.90 -11.05 0.48
N LYS A 72 -7.22 -11.96 -0.46
CA LYS A 72 -8.49 -12.69 -0.46
C LYS A 72 -8.62 -13.59 0.77
N GLU A 73 -7.58 -14.35 1.10
CA GLU A 73 -7.54 -15.19 2.29
C GLU A 73 -7.66 -14.40 3.58
N ALA A 74 -7.14 -13.17 3.60
CA ALA A 74 -7.33 -12.24 4.71
C ALA A 74 -8.74 -11.64 4.80
N GLY A 75 -9.62 -11.93 3.84
CA GLY A 75 -10.99 -11.40 3.80
C GLY A 75 -11.10 -9.97 3.28
N ILE A 76 -10.11 -9.50 2.54
CA ILE A 76 -10.09 -8.17 1.93
C ILE A 76 -10.65 -8.28 0.50
N ASP A 77 -11.61 -7.42 0.15
CA ASP A 77 -12.14 -7.31 -1.23
C ASP A 77 -11.03 -6.77 -2.17
N ASP A 78 -10.70 -7.53 -3.21
CA ASP A 78 -9.65 -7.22 -4.18
C ASP A 78 -10.17 -6.57 -5.47
N THR A 79 -11.42 -6.13 -5.50
CA THR A 79 -12.06 -5.54 -6.69
C THR A 79 -11.31 -4.31 -7.21
N GLY A 80 -10.63 -3.58 -6.31
CA GLY A 80 -9.78 -2.43 -6.63
C GLY A 80 -8.32 -2.76 -6.94
N LEU A 81 -7.90 -4.03 -6.90
CA LEU A 81 -6.54 -4.44 -7.19
C LEU A 81 -6.34 -4.66 -8.69
N CYS A 82 -5.55 -3.79 -9.33
CA CYS A 82 -5.18 -3.86 -10.73
C CYS A 82 -3.94 -4.74 -10.95
N THR A 83 -3.72 -5.14 -12.20
CA THR A 83 -2.54 -5.88 -12.65
C THR A 83 -1.81 -5.09 -13.72
N ASP A 84 -0.48 -4.99 -13.63
CA ASP A 84 0.36 -4.41 -14.66
C ASP A 84 1.00 -5.52 -15.51
N GLU A 85 0.83 -5.43 -16.84
CA GLU A 85 1.31 -6.46 -17.77
C GLU A 85 2.82 -6.38 -18.06
N LYS A 86 3.48 -5.29 -17.68
CA LYS A 86 4.87 -4.99 -18.05
C LYS A 86 5.79 -4.77 -16.87
N ILE A 87 5.26 -4.20 -15.79
CA ILE A 87 6.04 -3.82 -14.63
C ILE A 87 5.81 -4.84 -13.52
N HIS A 88 6.90 -5.33 -12.96
CA HIS A 88 6.87 -6.36 -11.93
C HIS A 88 6.35 -5.85 -10.59
N THR A 89 5.84 -6.78 -9.81
CA THR A 89 5.49 -6.56 -8.40
C THR A 89 6.70 -6.02 -7.64
N THR A 90 6.47 -5.01 -6.81
CA THR A 90 7.50 -4.42 -5.95
C THR A 90 7.99 -5.45 -4.94
N LEU A 91 9.31 -5.51 -4.77
CA LEU A 91 9.97 -6.33 -3.75
C LEU A 91 10.74 -5.43 -2.79
N ALA A 92 10.82 -5.83 -1.53
CA ALA A 92 11.67 -5.21 -0.53
C ALA A 92 12.53 -6.28 0.16
N MET A 93 13.83 -6.03 0.26
CA MET A 93 14.72 -6.83 1.10
C MET A 93 14.76 -6.19 2.47
N VAL A 94 14.37 -6.94 3.50
CA VAL A 94 14.34 -6.46 4.89
C VAL A 94 15.60 -6.95 5.59
N HIS A 95 16.44 -5.99 6.00
CA HIS A 95 17.59 -6.25 6.82
C HIS A 95 17.26 -5.93 8.28
N THR A 96 17.37 -6.91 9.17
CA THR A 96 17.16 -6.72 10.60
C THR A 96 18.52 -6.68 11.30
N TYR A 97 18.78 -5.61 12.03
CA TYR A 97 19.99 -5.42 12.81
C TYR A 97 19.91 -6.16 14.18
N PRO A 98 21.06 -6.43 14.83
CA PRO A 98 21.07 -7.13 16.14
C PRO A 98 20.32 -6.42 17.26
N ASP A 99 20.15 -5.09 17.17
CA ASP A 99 19.36 -4.27 18.10
C ASP A 99 17.85 -4.30 17.82
N GLY A 100 17.43 -5.01 16.75
CA GLY A 100 16.03 -5.13 16.34
C GLY A 100 15.56 -4.03 15.38
N ASP A 101 16.40 -3.07 15.03
CA ASP A 101 16.10 -2.09 14.00
C ASP A 101 16.08 -2.73 12.62
N ARG A 102 15.41 -2.08 11.65
CA ARG A 102 15.21 -2.61 10.30
C ARG A 102 15.59 -1.58 9.25
N ASP A 103 16.22 -2.06 8.21
CA ASP A 103 16.49 -1.30 6.98
C ASP A 103 15.86 -2.02 5.79
N PHE A 104 15.48 -1.25 4.76
CA PHE A 104 14.76 -1.75 3.60
C PHE A 104 15.50 -1.36 2.32
N SER A 105 15.75 -2.35 1.47
CA SER A 105 16.21 -2.14 0.10
C SER A 105 15.07 -2.46 -0.87
N PHE A 106 14.51 -1.43 -1.51
CA PHE A 106 13.38 -1.59 -2.42
C PHE A 106 13.84 -1.86 -3.85
N TYR A 107 13.29 -2.90 -4.44
CA TYR A 107 13.32 -3.18 -5.88
C TYR A 107 12.03 -2.63 -6.51
N ARG A 108 11.99 -1.31 -6.67
CA ARG A 108 10.81 -0.51 -7.03
C ARG A 108 11.19 0.61 -8.02
N ASN A 109 11.90 0.28 -9.12
CA ASN A 109 12.39 1.27 -10.08
C ASN A 109 12.07 0.92 -11.55
N PRO A 110 10.81 1.08 -12.01
CA PRO A 110 9.59 1.24 -11.23
C PRO A 110 9.08 -0.09 -10.68
N GLY A 111 8.19 -0.04 -9.66
CA GLY A 111 7.36 -1.15 -9.25
C GLY A 111 5.93 -0.98 -9.76
N ALA A 112 5.17 -2.07 -9.89
CA ALA A 112 3.82 -2.04 -10.41
C ALA A 112 2.88 -1.10 -9.63
N ASP A 113 3.06 -1.01 -8.32
CA ASP A 113 2.28 -0.11 -7.45
C ASP A 113 2.42 1.37 -7.82
N MET A 114 3.57 1.78 -8.42
CA MET A 114 3.80 3.14 -8.90
C MET A 114 3.02 3.44 -10.18
N MET A 115 2.61 2.41 -10.92
CA MET A 115 1.95 2.52 -12.23
C MET A 115 0.43 2.61 -12.14
N LEU A 116 -0.14 2.57 -10.94
CA LEU A 116 -1.57 2.81 -10.77
C LEU A 116 -1.90 4.25 -11.21
N ASN A 117 -2.87 4.38 -12.10
CA ASN A 117 -3.26 5.67 -12.65
C ASN A 117 -4.73 6.00 -12.36
N LYS A 118 -5.11 7.27 -12.57
CA LYS A 118 -6.44 7.77 -12.25
C LYS A 118 -7.58 6.99 -12.96
N ALA A 119 -7.37 6.53 -14.19
CA ALA A 119 -8.40 5.82 -14.94
C ALA A 119 -8.70 4.41 -14.41
N GLU A 120 -7.80 3.86 -13.59
CA GLU A 120 -7.94 2.55 -12.96
C GLU A 120 -8.65 2.62 -11.60
N ILE A 121 -8.91 3.84 -11.09
CA ILE A 121 -9.57 4.02 -9.80
C ILE A 121 -11.04 3.63 -9.90
N ARG A 122 -11.47 2.70 -9.06
CA ARG A 122 -12.84 2.23 -8.93
C ARG A 122 -13.65 3.19 -8.07
N GLU A 123 -14.26 4.20 -8.73
CA GLU A 123 -15.08 5.21 -8.06
C GLU A 123 -16.28 4.61 -7.32
N ASP A 124 -16.85 3.55 -7.88
CA ASP A 124 -18.04 2.88 -7.33
C ASP A 124 -17.79 2.34 -5.92
N ILE A 125 -16.62 1.71 -5.67
CA ILE A 125 -16.30 1.22 -4.33
C ILE A 125 -15.88 2.37 -3.40
N LEU A 126 -15.15 3.39 -3.90
CA LEU A 126 -14.75 4.54 -3.11
C LEU A 126 -15.95 5.35 -2.58
N LYS A 127 -17.00 5.49 -3.39
CA LYS A 127 -18.24 6.17 -2.98
C LYS A 127 -19.01 5.40 -1.90
N ASP A 128 -18.68 4.14 -1.70
CA ASP A 128 -19.39 3.23 -0.80
C ASP A 128 -18.55 2.77 0.40
N THR A 129 -17.65 3.66 0.88
CA THR A 129 -16.85 3.44 2.09
C THR A 129 -17.13 4.47 3.18
N LYS A 130 -16.99 4.07 4.46
CA LYS A 130 -17.05 4.99 5.61
C LYS A 130 -15.71 5.70 5.82
N ILE A 131 -14.59 4.98 5.62
CA ILE A 131 -13.23 5.47 5.83
C ILE A 131 -12.40 5.15 4.59
N PHE A 132 -11.65 6.13 4.10
CA PHE A 132 -10.65 5.93 3.06
C PHE A 132 -9.26 6.23 3.61
N HIS A 133 -8.40 5.22 3.67
CA HIS A 133 -7.00 5.31 4.11
C HIS A 133 -6.05 5.21 2.91
N PHE A 134 -4.89 5.88 2.95
CA PHE A 134 -3.88 5.73 1.90
C PHE A 134 -2.46 5.70 2.47
N GLY A 135 -1.59 4.95 1.81
CA GLY A 135 -0.16 4.87 2.14
C GLY A 135 0.62 6.04 1.55
N THR A 136 1.63 6.54 2.28
CA THR A 136 2.46 7.66 1.81
C THR A 136 3.37 7.29 0.64
N LEU A 137 3.69 6.01 0.45
CA LEU A 137 4.43 5.52 -0.72
C LEU A 137 3.66 5.75 -2.04
N SER A 138 2.34 5.81 -2.02
CA SER A 138 1.54 6.17 -3.18
C SER A 138 1.67 7.64 -3.60
N MET A 139 2.37 8.45 -2.81
CA MET A 139 2.67 9.86 -3.13
C MET A 139 4.07 10.08 -3.74
N THR A 140 4.87 9.02 -3.89
CA THR A 140 6.29 9.11 -4.31
C THR A 140 6.50 9.23 -5.82
N HIS A 141 5.55 8.77 -6.64
CA HIS A 141 5.62 8.83 -8.09
C HIS A 141 4.43 9.60 -8.67
N GLU A 142 4.62 10.31 -9.77
CA GLU A 142 3.63 11.25 -10.31
C GLU A 142 2.29 10.58 -10.65
N GLY A 143 2.30 9.47 -11.37
CA GLY A 143 1.08 8.77 -11.80
C GLY A 143 0.23 8.31 -10.62
N VAL A 144 0.79 7.56 -9.69
CA VAL A 144 0.08 7.06 -8.51
C VAL A 144 -0.31 8.20 -7.55
N ARG A 145 0.48 9.28 -7.49
CA ARG A 145 0.13 10.46 -6.70
C ARG A 145 -1.14 11.14 -7.21
N GLU A 146 -1.27 11.30 -8.53
CA GLU A 146 -2.48 11.87 -9.13
C GLU A 146 -3.70 10.94 -8.97
N ALA A 147 -3.48 9.63 -9.06
CA ALA A 147 -4.50 8.63 -8.74
C ALA A 147 -4.95 8.74 -7.28
N THR A 148 -4.01 8.87 -6.35
CA THR A 148 -4.30 9.01 -4.92
C THR A 148 -5.07 10.29 -4.62
N LYS A 149 -4.68 11.43 -5.21
CA LYS A 149 -5.42 12.70 -5.06
C LYS A 149 -6.86 12.58 -5.59
N ALA A 150 -7.04 11.92 -6.74
CA ALA A 150 -8.37 11.68 -7.29
C ALA A 150 -9.21 10.79 -6.37
N ALA A 151 -8.63 9.71 -5.82
CA ALA A 151 -9.32 8.83 -4.88
C ALA A 151 -9.73 9.56 -3.59
N ILE A 152 -8.85 10.41 -3.04
CA ILE A 152 -9.15 11.27 -1.90
C ILE A 152 -10.38 12.14 -2.19
N HIS A 153 -10.36 12.86 -3.32
CA HIS A 153 -11.46 13.76 -3.70
C HIS A 153 -12.79 13.02 -3.84
N ILE A 154 -12.80 11.86 -4.53
CA ILE A 154 -14.01 11.03 -4.69
C ILE A 154 -14.56 10.56 -3.33
N ALA A 155 -13.68 10.11 -2.44
CA ALA A 155 -14.08 9.63 -1.12
C ALA A 155 -14.60 10.77 -0.23
N GLU A 156 -13.98 11.97 -0.28
CA GLU A 156 -14.42 13.18 0.42
C GLU A 156 -15.81 13.62 -0.03
N GLU A 157 -16.03 13.71 -1.33
CA GLU A 157 -17.34 14.09 -1.89
C GLU A 157 -18.44 13.09 -1.50
N ALA A 158 -18.08 11.82 -1.33
CA ALA A 158 -18.98 10.79 -0.85
C ALA A 158 -19.17 10.78 0.68
N GLY A 159 -18.50 11.69 1.41
CA GLY A 159 -18.61 11.84 2.86
C GLY A 159 -17.80 10.84 3.67
N ALA A 160 -16.80 10.18 3.08
CA ALA A 160 -15.88 9.31 3.80
C ALA A 160 -14.93 10.11 4.73
N VAL A 161 -14.58 9.52 5.86
CA VAL A 161 -13.51 10.04 6.73
C VAL A 161 -12.17 9.63 6.15
N ILE A 162 -11.20 10.56 6.08
CA ILE A 162 -9.84 10.27 5.56
C ILE A 162 -8.82 10.45 6.68
N PRO A 163 -8.50 9.40 7.44
CA PRO A 163 -7.44 9.46 8.43
C PRO A 163 -6.08 9.47 7.74
N LEU A 164 -5.21 10.39 8.13
CA LEU A 164 -3.82 10.36 7.74
C LEU A 164 -3.01 9.66 8.83
N ILE A 165 -2.40 8.52 8.48
CA ILE A 165 -1.39 7.86 9.31
C ILE A 165 -0.05 8.08 8.60
N PRO A 166 0.80 9.01 9.06
CA PRO A 166 2.11 9.21 8.45
C PRO A 166 2.99 8.00 8.74
N ILE A 167 3.48 7.36 7.69
CA ILE A 167 4.56 6.38 7.82
C ILE A 167 5.86 7.19 7.79
N TYR A 168 6.54 7.24 8.93
CA TYR A 168 7.86 7.88 9.03
C TYR A 168 8.93 6.95 8.44
N ALA A 169 9.43 7.27 7.25
CA ALA A 169 10.69 6.72 6.78
C ALA A 169 11.81 7.67 7.21
N HIS A 170 12.68 7.24 8.10
CA HIS A 170 13.65 8.06 8.84
C HIS A 170 14.78 8.71 7.98
N ARG A 171 14.75 8.61 6.65
CA ARG A 171 15.85 9.10 5.77
C ARG A 171 15.45 10.04 4.67
N SER A 172 14.40 10.85 4.85
CA SER A 172 14.01 11.71 3.75
C SER A 172 13.46 13.06 4.16
N GLY A 173 14.23 14.07 3.83
CA GLY A 173 13.96 15.46 4.11
C GLY A 173 12.82 16.10 3.30
N ASN A 174 12.09 17.01 3.88
CA ASN A 174 11.06 18.00 3.52
C ASN A 174 9.59 17.59 3.71
N LEU A 175 9.12 18.05 4.86
CA LEU A 175 7.75 17.96 5.34
C LEU A 175 6.89 19.06 4.71
N TRP A 176 5.84 18.72 3.97
CA TRP A 176 4.83 19.66 3.52
C TRP A 176 3.58 19.55 4.38
N MET A 177 3.33 20.55 5.21
CA MET A 177 2.06 20.69 5.92
C MET A 177 1.19 21.76 5.24
N ARG A 178 0.04 21.40 4.72
CA ARG A 178 -0.99 22.36 4.30
C ARG A 178 -2.07 22.46 5.37
N ARG A 179 -2.26 23.67 5.93
CA ARG A 179 -3.01 23.92 7.15
C ARG A 179 -4.51 24.18 6.94
N GLU A 180 -5.05 24.04 5.73
CA GLU A 180 -6.41 24.53 5.39
C GLU A 180 -7.45 23.43 5.12
N SER A 181 -7.13 22.19 5.25
CA SER A 181 -8.12 21.11 5.25
C SER A 181 -7.99 20.29 6.53
N ARG A 182 -9.04 19.57 6.91
CA ARG A 182 -9.09 18.71 8.11
C ARG A 182 -8.05 17.58 8.09
N TYR A 183 -7.08 17.63 7.17
CA TYR A 183 -6.09 16.60 6.90
C TYR A 183 -4.70 17.19 7.02
N TYR A 184 -3.88 16.57 7.86
CA TYR A 184 -2.46 16.84 7.91
C TYR A 184 -1.75 15.89 6.96
N MET A 185 -1.34 16.37 5.79
CA MET A 185 -0.49 15.60 4.91
C MET A 185 0.96 15.91 5.28
N VAL A 186 1.60 15.00 5.97
CA VAL A 186 3.05 15.02 6.22
C VAL A 186 3.71 14.36 5.03
N LEU A 187 4.20 15.18 4.10
CA LEU A 187 5.03 14.73 3.00
C LEU A 187 6.44 15.22 3.27
N ASP A 188 7.24 14.37 3.85
CA ASP A 188 8.67 14.47 3.72
C ASP A 188 9.17 13.17 3.12
N ILE A 189 9.31 13.15 1.81
CA ILE A 189 9.74 11.97 1.11
C ILE A 189 11.04 12.27 0.40
N ALA A 190 12.02 11.52 0.83
CA ALA A 190 13.37 11.42 0.36
C ALA A 190 13.61 11.83 -1.09
N ARG A 191 14.65 12.58 -1.28
CA ARG A 191 15.46 12.50 -2.49
C ARG A 191 16.25 11.19 -2.43
N PHE A 192 15.95 10.28 -3.30
CA PHE A 192 16.86 9.26 -3.79
C PHE A 192 17.40 9.70 -5.14
#